data_2bf0fba26b086dd04f81179c5dfd6370
#
_entry.id   2bf0fba26b086dd04f81179c5dfd6370
#
_cell.length_a   1.000
_cell.length_b   1.000
_cell.length_c   1.000
_cell.angle_alpha   90.00
_cell.angle_beta   90.00
_cell.angle_gamma   90.00
#
_symmetry.space_group_name_H-M   'P 1'
#
loop_
_entity.id
_entity.type
_entity.pdbx_description
1 polymer ?
#
loop_
_entity_poly.entity_id
_entity_poly.type
_entity_poly.pdbx_seq_one_letter_code
_entity_poly.pdbx_strand_id
1 'polypeptide(L)'
;MNSGTIISKKTIFEGMNKIGKNTHFDGKLGYGSYISAHCDIAMTEIGKFTSIGPRVVVNPGRHPYTYPYVTTCPAFYSIRKQNSGTFVDSTKYDEFNFVKPGFAVKIGSDCWIGEGALITGGVTINDGAVILANAVVTKDVPAYAIVGGIPAKIIKFRYSDTDINYLIRLQWWNKSLEWIKNYKDALCDFTLLKEKLKNEK
;
A
#
# COMPACT_ATOMS: atom_id res chain seq x y z
N MET A 1 10.28 17.12 -10.70
CA MET A 1 9.70 16.78 -9.38
C MET A 1 8.87 17.97 -8.90
N ASN A 2 7.72 17.69 -8.29
CA ASN A 2 6.91 18.76 -7.70
C ASN A 2 7.61 19.36 -6.46
N SER A 3 7.35 20.62 -6.15
CA SER A 3 7.95 21.33 -5.00
C SER A 3 7.70 20.57 -3.68
N GLY A 4 8.73 20.45 -2.83
CA GLY A 4 8.66 19.83 -1.49
C GLY A 4 8.55 18.30 -1.48
N THR A 5 8.70 17.62 -2.64
CA THR A 5 8.64 16.15 -2.70
C THR A 5 10.00 15.54 -2.40
N ILE A 6 10.04 14.56 -1.49
CA ILE A 6 11.25 13.85 -1.08
C ILE A 6 11.13 12.39 -1.52
N ILE A 7 12.08 11.93 -2.33
CA ILE A 7 12.14 10.56 -2.83
C ILE A 7 13.43 9.91 -2.33
N SER A 8 13.33 8.76 -1.72
CA SER A 8 14.50 7.97 -1.32
C SER A 8 15.34 7.57 -2.54
N LYS A 9 16.66 7.58 -2.40
CA LYS A 9 17.59 7.15 -3.46
C LYS A 9 17.40 5.67 -3.86
N LYS A 10 16.78 4.86 -3.02
CA LYS A 10 16.50 3.44 -3.26
C LYS A 10 15.15 3.19 -3.93
N THR A 11 14.37 4.24 -4.14
CA THR A 11 13.02 4.13 -4.73
C THR A 11 13.09 3.62 -6.16
N ILE A 12 12.21 2.66 -6.48
CA ILE A 12 12.09 2.04 -7.80
C ILE A 12 10.76 2.49 -8.43
N PHE A 13 10.82 2.98 -9.67
CA PHE A 13 9.66 3.33 -10.50
C PHE A 13 9.58 2.40 -11.72
N GLU A 14 8.42 1.79 -11.96
CA GLU A 14 8.22 0.92 -13.13
C GLU A 14 7.76 1.69 -14.39
N GLY A 15 7.42 2.97 -14.26
CA GLY A 15 7.00 3.84 -15.36
C GLY A 15 5.53 4.28 -15.28
N MET A 16 5.17 5.32 -16.05
CA MET A 16 3.84 5.97 -16.02
C MET A 16 3.40 6.35 -14.60
N ASN A 17 4.35 6.85 -13.80
CA ASN A 17 4.12 7.20 -12.40
C ASN A 17 4.01 8.70 -12.20
N LYS A 18 3.23 9.12 -11.19
CA LYS A 18 3.14 10.50 -10.73
C LYS A 18 3.17 10.55 -9.21
N ILE A 19 3.96 11.48 -8.66
CA ILE A 19 3.97 11.79 -7.22
C ILE A 19 3.61 13.25 -7.04
N GLY A 20 2.65 13.51 -6.15
CA GLY A 20 2.16 14.83 -5.80
C GLY A 20 3.17 15.66 -5.00
N LYS A 21 2.91 16.96 -4.88
CA LYS A 21 3.74 17.89 -4.10
C LYS A 21 3.75 17.54 -2.60
N ASN A 22 4.83 17.92 -1.91
CA ASN A 22 4.97 17.74 -0.46
C ASN A 22 4.74 16.28 -0.02
N THR A 23 5.17 15.33 -0.83
CA THR A 23 5.04 13.89 -0.55
C THR A 23 6.41 13.29 -0.30
N HIS A 24 6.54 12.56 0.78
CA HIS A 24 7.69 11.69 1.03
C HIS A 24 7.36 10.26 0.57
N PHE A 25 8.24 9.67 -0.23
CA PHE A 25 8.09 8.29 -0.69
C PHE A 25 9.41 7.51 -0.64
N ASP A 26 9.37 6.37 0.01
CA ASP A 26 10.45 5.38 0.04
C ASP A 26 9.87 3.99 -0.26
N GLY A 27 10.31 3.39 -1.37
CA GLY A 27 9.81 2.07 -1.75
C GLY A 27 9.82 1.76 -3.24
N LYS A 28 8.85 0.97 -3.67
CA LYS A 28 8.64 0.59 -5.07
C LYS A 28 7.26 1.04 -5.53
N LEU A 29 7.18 1.71 -6.69
CA LEU A 29 5.93 2.14 -7.30
C LEU A 29 5.74 1.44 -8.65
N GLY A 30 4.74 0.57 -8.72
CA GLY A 30 4.38 -0.21 -9.89
C GLY A 30 3.89 0.66 -11.06
N TYR A 31 3.95 0.11 -12.27
CA TYR A 31 3.57 0.81 -13.49
C TYR A 31 2.14 1.35 -13.43
N GLY A 32 1.94 2.58 -13.88
CA GLY A 32 0.63 3.23 -13.94
C GLY A 32 0.07 3.70 -12.59
N SER A 33 0.80 3.50 -11.48
CA SER A 33 0.37 3.93 -10.15
C SER A 33 0.77 5.37 -9.86
N TYR A 34 -0.02 6.05 -9.03
CA TYR A 34 0.28 7.41 -8.59
C TYR A 34 0.05 7.60 -7.09
N ILE A 35 0.75 8.58 -6.54
CA ILE A 35 0.60 9.06 -5.17
C ILE A 35 0.23 10.54 -5.23
N SER A 36 -0.86 10.91 -4.58
CA SER A 36 -1.32 12.30 -4.51
C SER A 36 -0.44 13.14 -3.56
N ALA A 37 -0.82 14.39 -3.35
CA ALA A 37 -0.05 15.34 -2.55
C ALA A 37 -0.13 15.07 -1.03
N HIS A 38 0.88 15.54 -0.30
CA HIS A 38 0.95 15.55 1.16
C HIS A 38 0.93 14.15 1.79
N CYS A 39 1.45 13.14 1.10
CA CYS A 39 1.57 11.78 1.63
C CYS A 39 2.93 11.56 2.31
N ASP A 40 2.95 10.69 3.33
CA ASP A 40 4.17 10.16 3.93
C ASP A 40 4.14 8.64 3.87
N ILE A 41 4.85 8.07 2.90
CA ILE A 41 4.78 6.64 2.57
C ILE A 41 6.19 6.07 2.60
N ALA A 42 6.53 5.45 3.73
CA ALA A 42 7.83 4.86 3.96
C ALA A 42 7.81 3.34 3.77
N MET A 43 8.93 2.78 3.28
CA MET A 43 9.18 1.34 3.20
C MET A 43 8.01 0.54 2.58
N THR A 44 7.43 1.07 1.49
CA THR A 44 6.21 0.49 0.90
C THR A 44 6.43 0.00 -0.52
N GLU A 45 6.01 -1.25 -0.78
CA GLU A 45 5.84 -1.74 -2.15
C GLU A 45 4.41 -1.51 -2.60
N ILE A 46 4.24 -0.80 -3.72
CA ILE A 46 2.95 -0.51 -4.35
C ILE A 46 2.92 -1.18 -5.71
N GLY A 47 1.88 -1.98 -5.97
CA GLY A 47 1.65 -2.66 -7.24
C GLY A 47 1.28 -1.72 -8.38
N LYS A 48 0.81 -2.29 -9.49
CA LYS A 48 0.50 -1.56 -10.72
C LYS A 48 -0.91 -0.97 -10.70
N PHE A 49 -1.10 0.16 -11.39
CA PHE A 49 -2.40 0.82 -11.57
C PHE A 49 -3.14 1.13 -10.25
N THR A 50 -2.37 1.37 -9.18
CA THR A 50 -2.90 1.71 -7.85
C THR A 50 -2.96 3.21 -7.66
N SER A 51 -4.08 3.67 -7.11
CA SER A 51 -4.40 5.07 -6.87
C SER A 51 -4.29 5.39 -5.39
N ILE A 52 -3.35 6.28 -5.03
CA ILE A 52 -3.19 6.75 -3.64
C ILE A 52 -3.70 8.18 -3.54
N GLY A 53 -4.72 8.38 -2.71
CA GLY A 53 -5.30 9.68 -2.37
C GLY A 53 -4.35 10.60 -1.61
N PRO A 54 -4.71 11.87 -1.40
CA PRO A 54 -3.86 12.80 -0.65
C PRO A 54 -3.83 12.47 0.85
N ARG A 55 -2.78 12.92 1.54
CA ARG A 55 -2.60 12.80 2.99
C ARG A 55 -2.61 11.37 3.53
N VAL A 56 -2.31 10.38 2.67
CA VAL A 56 -2.12 8.99 3.10
C VAL A 56 -0.80 8.86 3.84
N VAL A 57 -0.83 8.15 4.98
CA VAL A 57 0.33 7.90 5.82
C VAL A 57 0.55 6.40 5.97
N VAL A 58 1.77 5.95 5.71
CA VAL A 58 2.25 4.63 6.12
C VAL A 58 3.18 4.80 7.31
N ASN A 59 2.76 4.33 8.48
CA ASN A 59 3.57 4.35 9.69
C ASN A 59 4.16 2.95 9.97
N PRO A 60 5.42 2.69 9.59
CA PRO A 60 6.04 1.38 9.78
C PRO A 60 6.52 1.15 11.21
N GLY A 61 6.70 2.22 11.99
CA GLY A 61 7.29 2.18 13.32
C GLY A 61 6.34 1.69 14.41
N ARG A 62 6.91 1.05 15.41
CA ARG A 62 6.20 0.62 16.62
C ARG A 62 7.07 0.75 17.86
N HIS A 63 6.43 0.80 19.01
CA HIS A 63 7.05 0.80 20.34
C HIS A 63 6.61 -0.46 21.12
N PRO A 64 7.43 -0.98 22.05
CA PRO A 64 6.99 -1.99 22.99
C PRO A 64 6.01 -1.37 23.99
N TYR A 65 4.81 -1.92 24.11
CA TYR A 65 3.77 -1.41 25.03
C TYR A 65 3.11 -2.53 25.85
N THR A 66 3.67 -3.72 25.79
CA THR A 66 3.18 -4.89 26.54
C THR A 66 4.32 -5.57 27.28
N TYR A 67 3.96 -6.47 28.20
CA TYR A 67 4.94 -7.32 28.89
C TYR A 67 5.95 -7.95 27.88
N PRO A 68 7.24 -8.04 28.18
CA PRO A 68 7.89 -7.72 29.47
C PRO A 68 8.41 -6.27 29.59
N TYR A 69 8.11 -5.40 28.65
CA TYR A 69 8.63 -4.04 28.65
C TYR A 69 7.93 -3.15 29.68
N VAL A 70 8.72 -2.50 30.53
CA VAL A 70 8.22 -1.55 31.55
C VAL A 70 7.97 -0.17 30.93
N THR A 71 8.73 0.18 29.88
CA THR A 71 8.68 1.51 29.23
C THR A 71 8.56 1.39 27.73
N THR A 72 7.88 2.35 27.12
CA THR A 72 7.80 2.53 25.66
C THR A 72 8.93 3.41 25.12
N CYS A 73 9.82 3.95 25.97
CA CYS A 73 10.83 4.92 25.58
C CYS A 73 11.99 4.26 24.82
N PRO A 74 12.31 4.72 23.59
CA PRO A 74 13.37 4.15 22.76
C PRO A 74 14.76 4.18 23.40
N ALA A 75 15.02 5.09 24.33
CA ALA A 75 16.30 5.18 25.04
C ALA A 75 16.68 3.88 25.78
N PHE A 76 15.72 2.97 26.04
CA PHE A 76 15.94 1.72 26.79
C PHE A 76 15.89 0.45 25.92
N TYR A 77 15.65 0.59 24.60
CA TYR A 77 15.60 -0.58 23.71
C TYR A 77 16.20 -0.36 22.31
N SER A 78 16.53 0.89 21.95
CA SER A 78 17.01 1.24 20.60
C SER A 78 18.35 1.97 20.64
N ILE A 79 19.27 1.56 19.77
CA ILE A 79 20.52 2.27 19.53
C ILE A 79 20.40 3.44 18.54
N ARG A 80 19.19 3.70 18.00
CA ARG A 80 18.93 4.76 16.98
C ARG A 80 18.93 6.17 17.57
N LYS A 81 18.95 6.30 18.89
CA LYS A 81 19.07 7.58 19.62
C LYS A 81 17.94 8.58 19.27
N GLN A 82 16.69 8.14 19.12
CA GLN A 82 15.54 9.00 18.85
C GLN A 82 15.39 10.13 19.89
N ASN A 83 15.84 9.88 21.13
CA ASN A 83 15.85 10.84 22.24
C ASN A 83 17.19 11.61 22.36
N SER A 84 17.98 11.71 21.30
CA SER A 84 19.34 12.26 21.30
C SER A 84 20.36 11.45 22.15
N GLY A 85 19.94 10.34 22.78
CA GLY A 85 20.75 9.44 23.58
C GLY A 85 20.11 8.07 23.72
N THR A 86 20.86 7.12 24.25
CA THR A 86 20.38 5.77 24.58
C THR A 86 21.16 5.20 25.76
N PHE A 87 20.53 4.32 26.54
CA PHE A 87 21.11 3.59 27.65
C PHE A 87 21.44 2.12 27.32
N VAL A 88 21.29 1.75 26.03
CA VAL A 88 21.54 0.37 25.57
C VAL A 88 22.65 0.34 24.54
N ASP A 89 23.43 -0.76 24.54
CA ASP A 89 24.52 -0.99 23.58
C ASP A 89 24.07 -1.78 22.34
N SER A 90 22.87 -2.36 22.39
CA SER A 90 22.27 -3.10 21.27
C SER A 90 20.75 -2.94 21.27
N THR A 91 20.14 -3.05 20.08
CA THR A 91 18.68 -3.01 19.92
C THR A 91 18.06 -4.22 20.63
N LYS A 92 17.04 -3.97 21.46
CA LYS A 92 16.32 -4.97 22.28
C LYS A 92 14.91 -5.24 21.79
N TYR A 93 14.44 -4.52 20.76
CA TYR A 93 13.08 -4.59 20.24
C TYR A 93 13.04 -4.34 18.75
N ASP A 94 12.25 -5.14 18.02
CA ASP A 94 12.04 -4.93 16.59
C ASP A 94 11.11 -3.73 16.37
N GLU A 95 11.69 -2.59 16.07
CA GLU A 95 10.98 -1.31 15.92
C GLU A 95 10.11 -1.23 14.67
N PHE A 96 10.21 -2.20 13.76
CA PHE A 96 9.45 -2.25 12.51
C PHE A 96 8.84 -3.63 12.28
N ASN A 97 7.60 -3.65 11.78
CA ASN A 97 7.00 -4.86 11.24
C ASN A 97 7.20 -4.86 9.72
N PHE A 98 7.85 -5.88 9.20
CA PHE A 98 8.05 -6.05 7.76
C PHE A 98 7.15 -7.15 7.22
N VAL A 99 6.50 -6.90 6.06
CA VAL A 99 5.80 -7.93 5.27
C VAL A 99 6.79 -8.75 4.44
N LYS A 100 7.95 -8.14 4.10
CA LYS A 100 9.10 -8.77 3.44
C LYS A 100 10.35 -7.91 3.63
N PRO A 101 11.57 -8.44 3.38
CA PRO A 101 12.81 -7.68 3.55
C PRO A 101 12.77 -6.32 2.84
N GLY A 102 12.96 -5.23 3.62
CA GLY A 102 12.97 -3.85 3.12
C GLY A 102 11.60 -3.19 2.95
N PHE A 103 10.48 -3.91 3.11
CA PHE A 103 9.15 -3.33 2.97
C PHE A 103 8.28 -3.63 4.20
N ALA A 104 7.85 -2.58 4.86
CA ALA A 104 6.95 -2.66 6.01
C ALA A 104 5.49 -2.84 5.60
N VAL A 105 5.11 -2.35 4.41
CA VAL A 105 3.76 -2.48 3.86
C VAL A 105 3.85 -2.94 2.40
N LYS A 106 2.91 -3.79 2.01
CA LYS A 106 2.65 -4.13 0.61
C LYS A 106 1.24 -3.70 0.24
N ILE A 107 1.12 -2.94 -0.85
CA ILE A 107 -0.15 -2.60 -1.48
C ILE A 107 -0.16 -3.26 -2.85
N GLY A 108 -1.18 -4.02 -3.16
CA GLY A 108 -1.34 -4.74 -4.42
C GLY A 108 -1.60 -3.81 -5.61
N SER A 109 -1.97 -4.42 -6.73
CA SER A 109 -2.35 -3.74 -7.96
C SER A 109 -3.85 -3.42 -7.98
N ASP A 110 -4.27 -2.44 -8.80
CA ASP A 110 -5.68 -2.02 -8.93
C ASP A 110 -6.33 -1.61 -7.59
N CYS A 111 -5.53 -1.16 -6.63
CA CYS A 111 -6.04 -0.69 -5.34
C CYS A 111 -6.42 0.79 -5.39
N TRP A 112 -7.37 1.17 -4.56
CA TRP A 112 -7.67 2.57 -4.28
C TRP A 112 -7.53 2.83 -2.78
N ILE A 113 -6.60 3.72 -2.43
CA ILE A 113 -6.38 4.16 -1.05
C ILE A 113 -6.96 5.56 -0.93
N GLY A 114 -8.02 5.68 -0.16
CA GLY A 114 -8.75 6.92 0.10
C GLY A 114 -7.91 7.94 0.86
N GLU A 115 -8.29 9.20 0.70
CA GLU A 115 -7.66 10.34 1.35
C GLU A 115 -7.54 10.18 2.86
N GLY A 116 -6.38 10.54 3.43
CA GLY A 116 -6.16 10.53 4.88
C GLY A 116 -6.08 9.15 5.53
N ALA A 117 -6.07 8.07 4.74
CA ALA A 117 -5.92 6.73 5.31
C ALA A 117 -4.56 6.57 6.00
N LEU A 118 -4.54 5.86 7.14
CA LEU A 118 -3.34 5.49 7.87
C LEU A 118 -3.16 3.98 7.82
N ILE A 119 -1.98 3.51 7.43
CA ILE A 119 -1.64 2.09 7.31
C ILE A 119 -0.46 1.81 8.23
N THR A 120 -0.61 0.82 9.12
CA THR A 120 0.47 0.42 10.03
C THR A 120 1.43 -0.57 9.37
N GLY A 121 2.65 -0.64 9.88
CA GLY A 121 3.62 -1.65 9.44
C GLY A 121 3.16 -3.09 9.67
N GLY A 122 3.60 -4.01 8.82
CA GLY A 122 3.23 -5.43 8.82
C GLY A 122 1.93 -5.73 8.05
N VAL A 123 1.35 -4.75 7.34
CA VAL A 123 0.07 -4.92 6.63
C VAL A 123 0.28 -5.19 5.14
N THR A 124 -0.46 -6.18 4.63
CA THR A 124 -0.64 -6.43 3.21
C THR A 124 -2.06 -6.02 2.77
N ILE A 125 -2.14 -5.09 1.82
CA ILE A 125 -3.39 -4.76 1.12
C ILE A 125 -3.34 -5.49 -0.22
N ASN A 126 -4.24 -6.46 -0.42
CA ASN A 126 -4.21 -7.29 -1.62
C ASN A 126 -4.86 -6.60 -2.83
N ASP A 127 -4.65 -7.20 -4.03
CA ASP A 127 -5.07 -6.63 -5.31
C ASP A 127 -6.55 -6.26 -5.34
N GLY A 128 -6.86 -5.14 -5.98
CA GLY A 128 -8.23 -4.67 -6.16
C GLY A 128 -8.90 -4.13 -4.90
N ALA A 129 -8.22 -4.09 -3.75
CA ALA A 129 -8.81 -3.60 -2.50
C ALA A 129 -9.06 -2.09 -2.53
N VAL A 130 -10.04 -1.67 -1.76
CA VAL A 130 -10.41 -0.26 -1.55
C VAL A 130 -10.32 0.08 -0.07
N ILE A 131 -9.53 1.06 0.26
CA ILE A 131 -9.45 1.66 1.60
C ILE A 131 -10.22 2.97 1.56
N LEU A 132 -11.28 3.09 2.35
CA LEU A 132 -12.07 4.32 2.41
C LEU A 132 -11.28 5.45 3.09
N ALA A 133 -11.70 6.68 2.82
CA ALA A 133 -11.06 7.87 3.38
C ALA A 133 -11.00 7.83 4.92
N ASN A 134 -9.88 8.30 5.50
CA ASN A 134 -9.61 8.35 6.94
C ASN A 134 -9.68 6.99 7.67
N ALA A 135 -9.59 5.88 6.96
CA ALA A 135 -9.52 4.57 7.60
C ALA A 135 -8.15 4.32 8.25
N VAL A 136 -8.13 3.62 9.39
CA VAL A 136 -6.90 3.17 10.07
C VAL A 136 -6.75 1.67 9.88
N VAL A 137 -5.87 1.28 8.95
CA VAL A 137 -5.65 -0.11 8.55
C VAL A 137 -4.55 -0.73 9.41
N THR A 138 -4.94 -1.68 10.26
CA THR A 138 -4.04 -2.36 11.21
C THR A 138 -3.92 -3.87 10.98
N LYS A 139 -4.60 -4.39 9.96
CA LYS A 139 -4.60 -5.83 9.58
C LYS A 139 -4.62 -5.96 8.07
N ASP A 140 -4.22 -7.12 7.57
CA ASP A 140 -4.27 -7.44 6.16
C ASP A 140 -5.68 -7.25 5.58
N VAL A 141 -5.72 -6.74 4.35
CA VAL A 141 -6.96 -6.50 3.61
C VAL A 141 -7.07 -7.51 2.47
N PRO A 142 -8.13 -8.31 2.43
CA PRO A 142 -8.36 -9.27 1.35
C PRO A 142 -8.48 -8.60 -0.02
N ALA A 143 -8.17 -9.38 -1.07
CA ALA A 143 -8.34 -8.90 -2.44
C ALA A 143 -9.80 -8.48 -2.70
N TYR A 144 -9.96 -7.36 -3.40
CA TYR A 144 -11.27 -6.77 -3.75
C TYR A 144 -12.17 -6.41 -2.56
N ALA A 145 -11.66 -6.45 -1.32
CA ALA A 145 -12.42 -5.97 -0.16
C ALA A 145 -12.49 -4.44 -0.14
N ILE A 146 -13.61 -3.90 0.31
CA ILE A 146 -13.80 -2.49 0.67
C ILE A 146 -13.78 -2.41 2.19
N VAL A 147 -12.79 -1.69 2.72
CA VAL A 147 -12.63 -1.52 4.17
C VAL A 147 -12.69 -0.05 4.57
N GLY A 148 -13.14 0.21 5.79
CA GLY A 148 -13.22 1.56 6.35
C GLY A 148 -13.37 1.56 7.86
N GLY A 149 -13.21 2.73 8.47
CA GLY A 149 -13.35 2.94 9.91
C GLY A 149 -12.03 2.91 10.69
N ILE A 150 -12.14 3.10 12.02
CA ILE A 150 -11.02 3.16 12.97
C ILE A 150 -11.33 2.20 14.14
N PRO A 151 -10.68 1.01 14.22
CA PRO A 151 -9.84 0.41 13.18
C PRO A 151 -10.67 -0.03 11.95
N ALA A 152 -10.01 -0.12 10.78
CA ALA A 152 -10.66 -0.51 9.54
C ALA A 152 -11.22 -1.93 9.61
N LYS A 153 -12.44 -2.10 9.10
CA LYS A 153 -13.14 -3.39 9.01
C LYS A 153 -13.66 -3.58 7.58
N ILE A 154 -13.84 -4.82 7.17
CA ILE A 154 -14.47 -5.15 5.90
C ILE A 154 -15.92 -4.70 5.94
N ILE A 155 -16.30 -3.86 4.97
CA ILE A 155 -17.70 -3.38 4.80
C ILE A 155 -18.40 -4.31 3.81
N LYS A 156 -17.73 -4.59 2.67
CA LYS A 156 -18.20 -5.49 1.61
C LYS A 156 -17.07 -5.84 0.66
N PHE A 157 -17.33 -6.70 -0.28
CA PHE A 157 -16.46 -6.95 -1.43
C PHE A 157 -16.99 -6.22 -2.68
N ARG A 158 -16.08 -5.90 -3.62
CA ARG A 158 -16.43 -5.23 -4.91
C ARG A 158 -17.28 -6.13 -5.81
N TYR A 159 -17.04 -7.44 -5.76
CA TYR A 159 -17.61 -8.45 -6.64
C TYR A 159 -17.97 -9.72 -5.87
N SER A 160 -18.64 -10.67 -6.54
CA SER A 160 -18.86 -12.03 -6.02
C SER A 160 -17.53 -12.81 -5.91
N ASP A 161 -17.50 -13.84 -5.07
CA ASP A 161 -16.30 -14.70 -4.91
C ASP A 161 -15.85 -15.30 -6.23
N THR A 162 -16.80 -15.72 -7.09
CA THR A 162 -16.51 -16.23 -8.43
C THR A 162 -15.80 -15.21 -9.29
N ASP A 163 -16.28 -13.97 -9.28
CA ASP A 163 -15.72 -12.86 -10.06
C ASP A 163 -14.37 -12.40 -9.51
N ILE A 164 -14.21 -12.37 -8.20
CA ILE A 164 -12.93 -12.09 -7.54
C ILE A 164 -11.90 -13.13 -7.96
N ASN A 165 -12.23 -14.42 -7.87
CA ASN A 165 -11.34 -15.49 -8.29
C ASN A 165 -10.98 -15.42 -9.79
N TYR A 166 -11.92 -14.99 -10.63
CA TYR A 166 -11.67 -14.75 -12.05
C TYR A 166 -10.66 -13.63 -12.27
N LEU A 167 -10.85 -12.46 -11.63
CA LEU A 167 -9.99 -11.29 -11.75
C LEU A 167 -8.59 -11.52 -11.18
N ILE A 168 -8.48 -12.25 -10.06
CA ILE A 168 -7.19 -12.67 -9.46
C ILE A 168 -6.40 -13.55 -10.45
N ARG A 169 -7.06 -14.46 -11.17
CA ARG A 169 -6.40 -15.30 -12.19
C ARG A 169 -6.07 -14.52 -13.46
N LEU A 170 -6.92 -13.61 -13.89
CA LEU A 170 -6.71 -12.77 -15.07
C LEU A 170 -5.50 -11.87 -14.92
N GLN A 171 -5.33 -11.23 -13.76
CA GLN A 171 -4.27 -10.25 -13.46
C GLN A 171 -4.05 -9.27 -14.62
N TRP A 172 -5.09 -8.58 -15.03
CA TRP A 172 -5.08 -7.70 -16.21
C TRP A 172 -3.94 -6.67 -16.17
N TRP A 173 -3.53 -6.24 -14.98
CA TRP A 173 -2.41 -5.30 -14.75
C TRP A 173 -1.04 -5.89 -15.10
N ASN A 174 -0.93 -7.21 -15.29
CA ASN A 174 0.28 -7.90 -15.72
C ASN A 174 0.28 -8.26 -17.22
N LYS A 175 -0.78 -7.93 -17.95
CA LYS A 175 -0.85 -8.11 -19.41
C LYS A 175 0.06 -7.11 -20.12
N SER A 176 0.38 -7.36 -21.37
CA SER A 176 1.15 -6.42 -22.21
C SER A 176 0.41 -5.09 -22.37
N LEU A 177 1.15 -4.01 -22.63
CA LEU A 177 0.54 -2.70 -22.91
C LEU A 177 -0.35 -2.73 -24.16
N GLU A 178 -0.01 -3.56 -25.14
CA GLU A 178 -0.84 -3.79 -26.31
C GLU A 178 -2.17 -4.41 -25.93
N TRP A 179 -2.16 -5.47 -25.12
CA TRP A 179 -3.39 -6.08 -24.60
C TRP A 179 -4.24 -5.06 -23.84
N ILE A 180 -3.63 -4.27 -22.93
CA ILE A 180 -4.35 -3.24 -22.17
C ILE A 180 -4.99 -2.22 -23.09
N LYS A 181 -4.30 -1.76 -24.14
CA LYS A 181 -4.85 -0.83 -25.14
C LYS A 181 -6.03 -1.44 -25.90
N ASN A 182 -5.93 -2.71 -26.30
CA ASN A 182 -6.99 -3.42 -27.01
C ASN A 182 -8.22 -3.70 -26.14
N TYR A 183 -8.02 -3.79 -24.80
CA TYR A 183 -9.08 -4.08 -23.82
C TYR A 183 -9.53 -2.85 -23.02
N LYS A 184 -9.08 -1.63 -23.36
CA LYS A 184 -9.35 -0.40 -22.59
C LYS A 184 -10.83 -0.17 -22.29
N ASP A 185 -11.71 -0.38 -23.27
CA ASP A 185 -13.15 -0.18 -23.11
C ASP A 185 -13.77 -1.31 -22.26
N ALA A 186 -13.30 -2.54 -22.46
CA ALA A 186 -13.71 -3.70 -21.68
C ALA A 186 -13.23 -3.64 -20.20
N LEU A 187 -12.12 -2.98 -19.92
CA LEU A 187 -11.67 -2.75 -18.54
C LEU A 187 -12.57 -1.75 -17.77
N CYS A 188 -13.43 -1.00 -18.48
CA CYS A 188 -14.43 -0.14 -17.86
C CYS A 188 -15.78 -0.83 -17.64
N ASP A 189 -15.98 -2.04 -18.20
CA ASP A 189 -17.21 -2.83 -18.07
C ASP A 189 -16.89 -4.31 -17.94
N PHE A 190 -17.19 -4.87 -16.76
CA PHE A 190 -16.85 -6.25 -16.46
C PHE A 190 -17.62 -7.28 -17.29
N THR A 191 -18.86 -6.96 -17.72
CA THR A 191 -19.65 -7.82 -18.60
C THR A 191 -18.99 -7.89 -19.98
N LEU A 192 -18.66 -6.73 -20.53
CA LEU A 192 -17.94 -6.62 -21.81
C LEU A 192 -16.57 -7.32 -21.76
N LEU A 193 -15.86 -7.22 -20.63
CA LEU A 193 -14.58 -7.93 -20.45
C LEU A 193 -14.75 -9.44 -20.54
N LYS A 194 -15.76 -9.99 -19.86
CA LYS A 194 -16.04 -11.44 -19.90
C LYS A 194 -16.44 -11.91 -21.31
N GLU A 195 -17.27 -11.15 -22.00
CA GLU A 195 -17.70 -11.47 -23.38
C GLU A 195 -16.51 -11.47 -24.34
N LYS A 196 -15.69 -10.42 -24.31
CA LYS A 196 -14.54 -10.31 -25.19
C LYS A 196 -13.53 -11.43 -25.00
N LEU A 197 -13.25 -11.79 -23.72
CA LEU A 197 -12.33 -12.90 -23.40
C LEU A 197 -12.87 -14.29 -23.70
N LYS A 198 -14.20 -14.47 -23.83
CA LYS A 198 -14.80 -15.72 -24.31
C LYS A 198 -14.60 -15.92 -25.82
N ASN A 199 -14.63 -14.84 -26.58
CA ASN A 199 -14.52 -14.88 -28.04
C ASN A 199 -13.08 -15.04 -28.54
N GLU A 200 -12.07 -14.97 -27.66
CA GLU A 200 -10.65 -15.22 -27.98
C GLU A 200 -10.21 -16.69 -27.75
N LYS A 201 -11.10 -17.55 -27.24
CA LYS A 201 -10.88 -19.01 -27.06
C LYS A 201 -11.37 -19.78 -28.28
#